data_c1ad38f4827e3b8ca054364771a4899a
#
_entry.id   c1ad38f4827e3b8ca054364771a4899a
#
_cell.length_a   1.000
_cell.length_b   1.000
_cell.length_c   1.000
_cell.angle_alpha   90.00
_cell.angle_beta   90.00
_cell.angle_gamma   90.00
#
_symmetry.space_group_name_H-M   'P 1'
#
loop_
_entity.id
_entity.type
_entity.pdbx_description
1 polymer ?
#
loop_
_entity_poly.entity_id
_entity_poly.type
_entity_poly.pdbx_seq_one_letter_code
_entity_poly.pdbx_strand_id
1 'polypeptide(L)'
;ILEYGGKLEGKRLLYPTNLIESTIKRHQRVILLAGQTADNDLQVGGNYVYAGTGGAAPNLQNHKTKQYVPSKLKDLYDAARLADKLPNISFFSRSLVAGDIENPLDFDLSTAAASLAGTSKHVMVQAAHFTHVNAIAELCYQIAGGEENFRKRPFLSLHINHAVPPLRFDPENVKVMIEAVKLGIPVHCNVFGQLGASSPVTIAGSVSQTLAETLAGLVLVNILDPKASSIAGPRPMITDLRT
;
A
#
# COMPACT_ATOMS: atom_id res chain seq x y z
N ILE A 1 10.81 11.44 15.37
CA ILE A 1 11.32 10.32 16.18
C ILE A 1 12.25 10.82 17.28
N LEU A 2 13.18 11.75 17.00
CA LEU A 2 14.10 12.33 18.00
C LEU A 2 13.32 13.00 19.14
N GLU A 3 12.30 13.78 18.83
CA GLU A 3 11.40 14.44 19.80
C GLU A 3 10.63 13.45 20.67
N TYR A 4 10.53 12.20 20.23
CA TYR A 4 9.86 11.10 20.96
C TYR A 4 10.87 10.16 21.67
N GLY A 5 12.06 10.66 21.94
CA GLY A 5 13.10 9.93 22.67
C GLY A 5 13.99 9.02 21.83
N GLY A 6 13.85 9.07 20.50
CA GLY A 6 14.78 8.40 19.59
C GLY A 6 16.19 8.94 19.70
N LYS A 7 17.18 8.16 19.28
CA LYS A 7 18.60 8.55 19.29
C LYS A 7 19.21 8.36 17.93
N LEU A 8 20.09 9.27 17.54
CA LEU A 8 20.89 9.14 16.33
C LEU A 8 22.31 8.69 16.72
N GLU A 9 22.71 7.51 16.24
CA GLU A 9 24.04 6.96 16.40
C GLU A 9 24.69 6.80 15.02
N GLY A 10 25.59 7.74 14.67
CA GLY A 10 26.12 7.86 13.32
C GLY A 10 25.00 8.09 12.30
N LYS A 11 24.76 7.14 11.39
CA LYS A 11 23.69 7.19 10.39
C LYS A 11 22.44 6.36 10.79
N ARG A 12 22.41 5.79 12.00
CA ARG A 12 21.32 4.96 12.47
C ARG A 12 20.39 5.72 13.40
N LEU A 13 19.11 5.66 13.13
CA LEU A 13 18.05 6.17 14.00
C LEU A 13 17.54 5.02 14.87
N LEU A 14 17.76 5.14 16.17
CA LEU A 14 17.29 4.15 17.15
C LEU A 14 15.93 4.56 17.69
N TYR A 15 15.02 3.60 17.68
CA TYR A 15 13.66 3.76 18.21
C TYR A 15 13.63 3.27 19.65
N PRO A 16 13.14 4.07 20.61
CA PRO A 16 13.00 3.60 21.98
C PRO A 16 11.87 2.58 22.09
N THR A 17 12.08 1.54 22.88
CA THR A 17 11.14 0.42 23.05
C THR A 17 9.74 0.91 23.46
N ASN A 18 9.66 1.85 24.40
CA ASN A 18 8.39 2.41 24.86
C ASN A 18 7.60 3.12 23.76
N LEU A 19 8.27 3.74 22.78
CA LEU A 19 7.60 4.36 21.62
C LEU A 19 6.96 3.28 20.73
N ILE A 20 7.70 2.19 20.46
CA ILE A 20 7.19 1.07 19.65
C ILE A 20 6.00 0.40 20.35
N GLU A 21 6.16 0.05 21.66
CA GLU A 21 5.08 -0.58 22.43
C GLU A 21 3.84 0.29 22.55
N SER A 22 4.01 1.61 22.77
CA SER A 22 2.88 2.54 22.83
C SER A 22 2.18 2.68 21.47
N THR A 23 2.92 2.61 20.36
CA THR A 23 2.35 2.59 19.01
C THR A 23 1.53 1.32 18.79
N ILE A 24 2.07 0.15 19.11
CA ILE A 24 1.34 -1.13 18.98
C ILE A 24 0.06 -1.13 19.83
N LYS A 25 0.10 -0.58 21.04
CA LYS A 25 -1.09 -0.49 21.93
C LYS A 25 -2.16 0.45 21.38
N ARG A 26 -1.76 1.55 20.74
CA ARG A 26 -2.67 2.56 20.18
C ARG A 26 -3.15 2.22 18.80
N HIS A 27 -2.40 1.39 18.05
CA HIS A 27 -2.77 1.02 16.69
C HIS A 27 -4.17 0.41 16.64
N GLN A 28 -4.98 0.90 15.72
CA GLN A 28 -6.36 0.43 15.57
C GLN A 28 -6.36 -1.06 15.16
N ARG A 29 -7.02 -1.88 15.98
CA ARG A 29 -7.08 -3.34 15.74
C ARG A 29 -8.05 -3.71 14.62
N VAL A 30 -9.00 -2.85 14.32
CA VAL A 30 -9.94 -2.98 13.22
C VAL A 30 -10.06 -1.64 12.53
N ILE A 31 -9.85 -1.60 11.25
CA ILE A 31 -9.99 -0.40 10.41
C ILE A 31 -11.02 -0.64 9.32
N LEU A 32 -11.67 0.42 8.87
CA LEU A 32 -12.55 0.39 7.70
C LEU A 32 -11.72 0.69 6.45
N LEU A 33 -11.71 -0.25 5.50
CA LEU A 33 -11.38 0.02 4.10
C LEU A 33 -12.70 0.07 3.34
N ALA A 34 -13.22 1.27 3.11
CA ALA A 34 -14.51 1.45 2.46
C ALA A 34 -14.44 1.04 0.99
N GLY A 35 -15.51 0.43 0.47
CA GLY A 35 -15.78 0.40 -0.96
C GLY A 35 -16.39 1.72 -1.42
N GLN A 36 -16.55 1.90 -2.73
CA GLN A 36 -17.34 3.03 -3.27
C GLN A 36 -18.82 2.89 -2.90
N THR A 37 -19.29 1.67 -2.64
CA THR A 37 -20.60 1.37 -2.07
C THR A 37 -20.45 0.68 -0.72
N ALA A 38 -21.40 0.88 0.19
CA ALA A 38 -21.34 0.33 1.54
C ALA A 38 -21.30 -1.22 1.58
N ASP A 39 -21.90 -1.89 0.60
CA ASP A 39 -21.89 -3.35 0.48
C ASP A 39 -20.49 -3.93 0.25
N ASN A 40 -19.54 -3.10 -0.16
CA ASN A 40 -18.16 -3.46 -0.40
C ASN A 40 -17.19 -2.97 0.70
N ASP A 41 -17.72 -2.60 1.86
CA ASP A 41 -16.90 -2.19 2.99
C ASP A 41 -16.21 -3.38 3.64
N LEU A 42 -14.94 -3.19 3.99
CA LEU A 42 -14.11 -4.22 4.61
C LEU A 42 -13.71 -3.77 6.02
N GLN A 43 -14.04 -4.56 7.02
CA GLN A 43 -13.51 -4.41 8.38
C GLN A 43 -12.21 -5.21 8.50
N VAL A 44 -11.08 -4.57 8.25
CA VAL A 44 -9.77 -5.24 8.26
C VAL A 44 -9.23 -5.32 9.68
N GLY A 45 -8.97 -6.52 10.16
CA GLY A 45 -8.48 -6.81 11.51
C GLY A 45 -9.32 -7.88 12.22
N GLY A 46 -8.96 -8.19 13.45
CA GLY A 46 -9.61 -9.27 14.20
C GLY A 46 -9.45 -10.63 13.51
N ASN A 47 -10.55 -11.33 13.30
CA ASN A 47 -10.59 -12.66 12.67
C ASN A 47 -11.03 -12.62 11.20
N TYR A 48 -11.13 -11.44 10.60
CA TYR A 48 -11.54 -11.31 9.20
C TYR A 48 -10.36 -11.50 8.25
N VAL A 49 -10.58 -12.28 7.20
CA VAL A 49 -9.61 -12.52 6.13
C VAL A 49 -10.27 -12.19 4.80
N TYR A 50 -9.61 -11.37 4.01
CA TYR A 50 -10.09 -10.94 2.71
C TYR A 50 -9.10 -11.31 1.62
N ALA A 51 -9.57 -11.83 0.51
CA ALA A 51 -8.79 -12.04 -0.68
C ALA A 51 -8.92 -10.84 -1.63
N GLY A 52 -7.85 -10.48 -2.29
CA GLY A 52 -7.83 -9.40 -3.27
C GLY A 52 -6.84 -9.67 -4.39
N THR A 53 -6.82 -8.80 -5.38
CA THR A 53 -5.83 -8.85 -6.45
C THR A 53 -4.49 -8.26 -5.99
N GLY A 54 -3.44 -8.46 -6.79
CA GLY A 54 -2.13 -7.88 -6.53
C GLY A 54 -1.15 -8.23 -7.65
N GLY A 55 0.08 -7.72 -7.55
CA GLY A 55 1.18 -8.11 -8.42
C GLY A 55 1.79 -6.99 -9.24
N ALA A 56 1.07 -6.19 -9.99
CA ALA A 56 1.61 -5.23 -10.96
C ALA A 56 2.43 -5.89 -12.09
N ALA A 57 1.83 -6.86 -12.77
CA ALA A 57 2.46 -7.56 -13.88
C ALA A 57 2.66 -6.64 -15.10
N PRO A 58 3.88 -6.58 -15.69
CA PRO A 58 4.13 -5.76 -16.89
C PRO A 58 3.60 -6.41 -18.16
N ASN A 59 3.25 -7.69 -18.13
CA ASN A 59 2.73 -8.44 -19.25
C ASN A 59 1.50 -9.23 -18.85
N LEU A 60 0.63 -9.49 -19.81
CA LEU A 60 -0.51 -10.41 -19.65
C LEU A 60 -0.56 -11.40 -20.80
N GLN A 61 -1.14 -12.57 -20.57
CA GLN A 61 -1.41 -13.52 -21.62
C GLN A 61 -2.73 -13.17 -22.30
N ASN A 62 -2.67 -12.87 -23.59
CA ASN A 62 -3.88 -12.66 -24.39
C ASN A 62 -4.70 -13.96 -24.45
N HIS A 63 -5.93 -13.93 -23.98
CA HIS A 63 -6.78 -15.12 -23.85
C HIS A 63 -7.13 -15.77 -25.20
N LYS A 64 -7.09 -15.01 -26.32
CA LYS A 64 -7.38 -15.52 -27.68
C LYS A 64 -6.14 -16.11 -28.33
N THR A 65 -5.05 -15.34 -28.38
CA THR A 65 -3.82 -15.74 -29.09
C THR A 65 -2.89 -16.58 -28.24
N LYS A 66 -3.08 -16.62 -26.91
CA LYS A 66 -2.20 -17.25 -25.92
C LYS A 66 -0.78 -16.67 -25.84
N GLN A 67 -0.53 -15.58 -26.54
CA GLN A 67 0.74 -14.87 -26.50
C GLN A 67 0.82 -13.92 -25.31
N TYR A 68 2.02 -13.75 -24.75
CA TYR A 68 2.29 -12.73 -23.75
C TYR A 68 2.51 -11.39 -24.46
N VAL A 69 1.79 -10.37 -24.01
CA VAL A 69 1.86 -9.01 -24.56
C VAL A 69 2.03 -8.00 -23.41
N PRO A 70 2.68 -6.86 -23.65
CA PRO A 70 2.75 -5.78 -22.67
C PRO A 70 1.34 -5.33 -22.23
N SER A 71 1.15 -5.15 -20.92
CA SER A 71 -0.11 -4.67 -20.35
C SER A 71 -0.27 -3.17 -20.56
N LYS A 72 -1.52 -2.74 -20.73
CA LYS A 72 -1.93 -1.36 -20.97
C LYS A 72 -2.95 -0.88 -19.93
N LEU A 73 -3.21 0.41 -19.88
CA LEU A 73 -4.22 0.99 -19.00
C LEU A 73 -5.60 0.34 -19.16
N LYS A 74 -5.99 0.05 -20.41
CA LYS A 74 -7.26 -0.63 -20.69
C LYS A 74 -7.32 -2.02 -20.07
N ASP A 75 -6.23 -2.76 -20.07
CA ASP A 75 -6.17 -4.10 -19.47
C ASP A 75 -6.32 -4.03 -17.94
N LEU A 76 -5.73 -3.00 -17.32
CA LEU A 76 -5.90 -2.73 -15.89
C LEU A 76 -7.37 -2.43 -15.54
N TYR A 77 -8.04 -1.59 -16.34
CA TYR A 77 -9.47 -1.31 -16.18
C TYR A 77 -10.31 -2.58 -16.33
N ASP A 78 -10.05 -3.40 -17.35
CA ASP A 78 -10.77 -4.65 -17.59
C ASP A 78 -10.52 -5.67 -16.46
N ALA A 79 -9.30 -5.71 -15.89
CA ALA A 79 -8.98 -6.51 -14.71
C ALA A 79 -9.76 -6.06 -13.47
N ALA A 80 -9.91 -4.76 -13.26
CA ALA A 80 -10.72 -4.20 -12.17
C ALA A 80 -12.20 -4.58 -12.33
N ARG A 81 -12.74 -4.50 -13.54
CA ARG A 81 -14.11 -4.94 -13.84
C ARG A 81 -14.32 -6.44 -13.62
N LEU A 82 -13.32 -7.26 -13.97
CA LEU A 82 -13.38 -8.69 -13.68
C LEU A 82 -13.39 -8.94 -12.19
N ALA A 83 -12.50 -8.30 -11.43
CA ALA A 83 -12.44 -8.41 -9.97
C ALA A 83 -13.75 -7.94 -9.30
N ASP A 84 -14.42 -6.91 -9.86
CA ASP A 84 -15.71 -6.44 -9.37
C ASP A 84 -16.80 -7.55 -9.41
N LYS A 85 -16.79 -8.37 -10.45
CA LYS A 85 -17.76 -9.45 -10.65
C LYS A 85 -17.45 -10.73 -9.88
N LEU A 86 -16.28 -10.85 -9.29
CA LEU A 86 -15.87 -12.04 -8.55
C LEU A 86 -16.21 -11.89 -7.05
N PRO A 87 -17.18 -12.64 -6.50
CA PRO A 87 -17.67 -12.41 -5.14
C PRO A 87 -16.61 -12.69 -4.07
N ASN A 88 -15.65 -13.57 -4.35
CA ASN A 88 -14.60 -13.93 -3.41
C ASN A 88 -13.36 -13.02 -3.50
N ILE A 89 -13.35 -12.03 -4.40
CA ILE A 89 -12.33 -10.98 -4.46
C ILE A 89 -12.91 -9.75 -3.78
N SER A 90 -12.40 -9.40 -2.62
CA SER A 90 -12.98 -8.37 -1.76
C SER A 90 -12.46 -6.96 -2.06
N PHE A 91 -11.26 -6.83 -2.62
CA PHE A 91 -10.65 -5.54 -2.98
C PHE A 91 -9.81 -5.66 -4.26
N PHE A 92 -9.61 -4.55 -4.92
CA PHE A 92 -8.74 -4.46 -6.09
C PHE A 92 -7.43 -3.76 -5.73
N SER A 93 -6.33 -4.50 -5.78
CA SER A 93 -4.99 -3.94 -5.79
C SER A 93 -4.45 -3.97 -7.22
N ARG A 94 -3.75 -2.91 -7.64
CA ARG A 94 -3.19 -2.79 -9.00
C ARG A 94 -2.51 -4.10 -9.42
N SER A 95 -3.11 -4.81 -10.37
CA SER A 95 -2.64 -6.13 -10.82
C SER A 95 -1.78 -6.06 -12.08
N LEU A 96 -1.93 -5.00 -12.87
CA LEU A 96 -1.22 -4.79 -14.13
C LEU A 96 -0.55 -3.42 -14.17
N VAL A 97 0.47 -3.28 -15.01
CA VAL A 97 1.16 -2.01 -15.27
C VAL A 97 0.56 -1.37 -16.52
N ALA A 98 0.21 -0.09 -16.45
CA ALA A 98 -0.24 0.70 -17.61
C ALA A 98 0.98 1.11 -18.47
N GLY A 99 1.59 0.14 -19.15
CA GLY A 99 2.86 0.30 -19.88
C GLY A 99 2.78 1.21 -21.11
N ASP A 100 1.59 1.65 -21.47
CA ASP A 100 1.31 2.62 -22.55
C ASP A 100 1.31 4.08 -22.06
N ILE A 101 1.58 4.35 -20.77
CA ILE A 101 1.66 5.69 -20.21
C ILE A 101 3.09 5.97 -19.74
N GLU A 102 3.75 6.94 -20.36
CA GLU A 102 5.16 7.27 -20.09
C GLU A 102 5.35 8.32 -18.98
N ASN A 103 4.45 9.33 -18.91
CA ASN A 103 4.55 10.37 -17.89
C ASN A 103 4.23 9.80 -16.50
N PRO A 104 5.11 9.96 -15.50
CA PRO A 104 4.91 9.35 -14.17
C PRO A 104 3.66 9.84 -13.43
N LEU A 105 3.30 11.12 -13.53
CA LEU A 105 2.08 11.66 -12.91
C LEU A 105 0.84 11.10 -13.58
N ASP A 106 0.82 11.13 -14.92
CA ASP A 106 -0.30 10.59 -15.70
C ASP A 106 -0.45 9.08 -15.46
N PHE A 107 0.67 8.37 -15.30
CA PHE A 107 0.67 6.94 -14.96
C PHE A 107 -0.02 6.67 -13.62
N ASP A 108 0.39 7.37 -12.55
CA ASP A 108 -0.17 7.18 -11.21
C ASP A 108 -1.66 7.58 -11.19
N LEU A 109 -2.00 8.73 -11.76
CA LEU A 109 -3.38 9.24 -11.76
C LEU A 109 -4.30 8.37 -12.63
N SER A 110 -3.87 7.99 -13.85
CA SER A 110 -4.66 7.12 -14.73
C SER A 110 -4.82 5.72 -14.16
N THR A 111 -3.79 5.19 -13.47
CA THR A 111 -3.87 3.91 -12.75
C THR A 111 -4.94 3.96 -11.65
N ALA A 112 -4.96 5.03 -10.85
CA ALA A 112 -5.99 5.22 -9.83
C ALA A 112 -7.38 5.37 -10.46
N ALA A 113 -7.51 6.23 -11.48
CA ALA A 113 -8.78 6.49 -12.17
C ALA A 113 -9.35 5.23 -12.84
N ALA A 114 -8.54 4.47 -13.59
CA ALA A 114 -8.98 3.24 -14.24
C ALA A 114 -9.39 2.16 -13.24
N SER A 115 -8.65 2.05 -12.12
CA SER A 115 -8.99 1.11 -11.06
C SER A 115 -10.32 1.48 -10.40
N LEU A 116 -10.51 2.74 -10.03
CA LEU A 116 -11.76 3.24 -9.43
C LEU A 116 -12.95 3.14 -10.38
N ALA A 117 -12.76 3.43 -11.66
CA ALA A 117 -13.82 3.29 -12.66
C ALA A 117 -14.21 1.83 -12.95
N GLY A 118 -13.30 0.87 -12.70
CA GLY A 118 -13.49 -0.55 -12.99
C GLY A 118 -14.19 -1.33 -11.89
N THR A 119 -14.18 -0.88 -10.64
CA THR A 119 -14.77 -1.62 -9.52
C THR A 119 -15.41 -0.70 -8.48
N SER A 120 -16.46 -1.17 -7.85
CA SER A 120 -17.09 -0.55 -6.68
C SER A 120 -16.44 -0.95 -5.33
N LYS A 121 -15.49 -1.89 -5.36
CA LYS A 121 -14.74 -2.38 -4.21
C LYS A 121 -13.64 -1.41 -3.80
N HIS A 122 -13.04 -1.64 -2.62
CA HIS A 122 -11.88 -0.87 -2.18
C HIS A 122 -10.71 -1.02 -3.16
N VAL A 123 -10.05 0.10 -3.48
CA VAL A 123 -8.92 0.15 -4.43
C VAL A 123 -7.61 0.42 -3.71
N MET A 124 -6.57 -0.32 -4.06
CA MET A 124 -5.21 -0.12 -3.56
C MET A 124 -4.26 0.19 -4.71
N VAL A 125 -3.61 1.35 -4.68
CA VAL A 125 -2.62 1.78 -5.68
C VAL A 125 -1.31 2.21 -5.04
N GLN A 126 -0.37 2.66 -5.84
CA GLN A 126 0.90 3.27 -5.41
C GLN A 126 1.00 4.66 -6.03
N ALA A 127 1.79 5.53 -5.41
CA ALA A 127 2.26 6.78 -5.97
C ALA A 127 3.78 6.78 -6.01
N ALA A 128 4.36 7.13 -7.15
CA ALA A 128 5.81 7.16 -7.34
C ALA A 128 6.46 8.39 -6.69
N HIS A 129 5.71 9.48 -6.52
CA HIS A 129 6.19 10.73 -5.96
C HIS A 129 5.14 11.37 -5.04
N PHE A 130 5.58 12.09 -4.02
CA PHE A 130 4.67 12.69 -3.04
C PHE A 130 3.71 13.74 -3.65
N THR A 131 4.11 14.46 -4.70
CA THR A 131 3.23 15.41 -5.39
C THR A 131 2.08 14.71 -6.13
N HIS A 132 2.25 13.45 -6.55
CA HIS A 132 1.18 12.69 -7.20
C HIS A 132 0.06 12.32 -6.22
N VAL A 133 0.38 12.23 -4.92
CA VAL A 133 -0.62 11.92 -3.88
C VAL A 133 -1.71 12.97 -3.83
N ASN A 134 -1.35 14.26 -4.04
CA ASN A 134 -2.33 15.35 -4.08
C ASN A 134 -3.32 15.18 -5.24
N ALA A 135 -2.83 14.82 -6.43
CA ALA A 135 -3.69 14.59 -7.60
C ALA A 135 -4.63 13.38 -7.40
N ILE A 136 -4.12 12.30 -6.78
CA ILE A 136 -4.93 11.13 -6.44
C ILE A 136 -5.98 11.49 -5.38
N ALA A 137 -5.61 12.26 -4.35
CA ALA A 137 -6.55 12.72 -3.33
C ALA A 137 -7.66 13.58 -3.92
N GLU A 138 -7.31 14.53 -4.78
CA GLU A 138 -8.29 15.40 -5.46
C GLU A 138 -9.28 14.59 -6.30
N LEU A 139 -8.79 13.60 -7.06
CA LEU A 139 -9.67 12.65 -7.77
C LEU A 139 -10.63 11.95 -6.81
N CYS A 140 -10.12 11.46 -5.68
CA CYS A 140 -10.96 10.79 -4.67
C CYS A 140 -11.97 11.75 -4.04
N TYR A 141 -11.60 13.00 -3.77
CA TYR A 141 -12.49 14.02 -3.21
C TYR A 141 -13.63 14.36 -4.17
N GLN A 142 -13.32 14.48 -5.47
CA GLN A 142 -14.36 14.71 -6.48
C GLN A 142 -15.34 13.54 -6.57
N ILE A 143 -14.86 12.31 -6.57
CA ILE A 143 -15.71 11.10 -6.57
C ILE A 143 -16.56 11.00 -5.30
N ALA A 144 -16.01 11.36 -4.14
CA ALA A 144 -16.69 11.31 -2.85
C ALA A 144 -17.69 12.47 -2.64
N GLY A 145 -17.66 13.50 -3.49
CA GLY A 145 -18.41 14.73 -3.30
C GLY A 145 -17.84 15.63 -2.19
N GLY A 146 -16.53 15.56 -1.95
CA GLY A 146 -15.77 16.38 -1.04
C GLY A 146 -14.79 15.64 -0.14
N GLU A 147 -13.79 16.37 0.36
CA GLU A 147 -12.72 15.84 1.22
C GLU A 147 -13.27 15.18 2.50
N GLU A 148 -14.22 15.82 3.18
CA GLU A 148 -14.82 15.26 4.40
C GLU A 148 -15.49 13.90 4.16
N ASN A 149 -16.18 13.75 3.04
CA ASN A 149 -16.85 12.50 2.68
C ASN A 149 -15.84 11.39 2.43
N PHE A 150 -14.76 11.72 1.70
CA PHE A 150 -13.68 10.75 1.48
C PHE A 150 -13.00 10.35 2.79
N ARG A 151 -12.67 11.31 3.66
CA ARG A 151 -12.03 11.00 4.97
C ARG A 151 -12.90 10.11 5.87
N LYS A 152 -14.22 10.24 5.80
CA LYS A 152 -15.16 9.36 6.53
C LYS A 152 -15.21 7.94 5.95
N ARG A 153 -15.08 7.82 4.64
CA ARG A 153 -15.18 6.54 3.91
C ARG A 153 -14.13 6.47 2.79
N PRO A 154 -12.86 6.25 3.13
CA PRO A 154 -11.78 6.20 2.15
C PRO A 154 -11.85 4.88 1.36
N PHE A 155 -12.27 4.97 0.10
CA PHE A 155 -12.40 3.83 -0.82
C PHE A 155 -11.13 3.56 -1.63
N LEU A 156 -10.08 4.35 -1.39
CA LEU A 156 -8.75 4.14 -1.94
C LEU A 156 -7.71 4.21 -0.82
N SER A 157 -6.70 3.35 -0.90
CA SER A 157 -5.53 3.34 -0.03
C SER A 157 -4.23 3.22 -0.82
N LEU A 158 -3.10 3.60 -0.21
CA LEU A 158 -1.79 3.52 -0.84
C LEU A 158 -0.94 2.39 -0.25
N HIS A 159 -0.38 1.55 -1.12
CA HIS A 159 0.74 0.68 -0.79
C HIS A 159 2.02 1.50 -0.75
N ILE A 160 2.74 1.46 0.35
CA ILE A 160 3.96 2.24 0.52
C ILE A 160 5.09 1.35 0.99
N ASN A 161 6.10 1.19 0.14
CA ASN A 161 7.33 0.49 0.48
C ASN A 161 8.31 1.48 1.13
N HIS A 162 7.99 1.90 2.35
CA HIS A 162 8.72 2.94 3.08
C HIS A 162 10.15 2.55 3.46
N ALA A 163 10.47 1.26 3.46
CA ALA A 163 11.79 0.74 3.75
C ALA A 163 12.36 -0.04 2.57
N VAL A 164 13.65 0.16 2.31
CA VAL A 164 14.47 -0.67 1.42
C VAL A 164 15.33 -1.56 2.31
N PRO A 165 15.01 -2.85 2.44
CA PRO A 165 15.78 -3.78 3.24
C PRO A 165 17.26 -3.85 2.80
N PRO A 166 18.22 -3.96 3.72
CA PRO A 166 18.01 -4.01 5.16
C PRO A 166 18.00 -2.62 5.84
N LEU A 167 16.99 -2.39 6.67
CA LEU A 167 16.94 -1.32 7.69
C LEU A 167 17.20 0.11 7.17
N ARG A 168 16.71 0.45 6.00
CA ARG A 168 16.89 1.76 5.40
C ARG A 168 15.55 2.33 4.92
N PHE A 169 15.18 3.52 5.39
CA PHE A 169 14.04 4.23 4.83
C PHE A 169 14.31 4.69 3.39
N ASP A 170 13.30 4.60 2.55
CA ASP A 170 13.28 5.22 1.24
C ASP A 170 12.78 6.67 1.37
N PRO A 171 13.60 7.69 1.03
CA PRO A 171 13.22 9.08 1.24
C PRO A 171 11.96 9.51 0.48
N GLU A 172 11.75 9.04 -0.75
CA GLU A 172 10.57 9.41 -1.55
C GLU A 172 9.31 8.72 -1.03
N ASN A 173 9.37 7.42 -0.75
CA ASN A 173 8.24 6.70 -0.19
C ASN A 173 7.86 7.19 1.21
N VAL A 174 8.81 7.68 2.00
CA VAL A 174 8.50 8.35 3.28
C VAL A 174 7.75 9.66 3.06
N LYS A 175 8.11 10.46 2.06
CA LYS A 175 7.36 11.68 1.70
C LYS A 175 5.94 11.34 1.19
N VAL A 176 5.81 10.29 0.36
CA VAL A 176 4.49 9.76 -0.06
C VAL A 176 3.65 9.37 1.15
N MET A 177 4.24 8.67 2.12
CA MET A 177 3.55 8.28 3.37
C MET A 177 3.07 9.49 4.17
N ILE A 178 3.93 10.50 4.35
CA ILE A 178 3.61 11.73 5.08
C ILE A 178 2.43 12.44 4.40
N GLU A 179 2.47 12.56 3.08
CA GLU A 179 1.43 13.25 2.33
C GLU A 179 0.11 12.47 2.32
N ALA A 180 0.16 11.15 2.17
CA ALA A 180 -1.03 10.30 2.25
C ALA A 180 -1.75 10.43 3.60
N VAL A 181 -1.00 10.40 4.70
CA VAL A 181 -1.55 10.58 6.05
C VAL A 181 -2.22 11.95 6.21
N LYS A 182 -1.56 13.04 5.76
CA LYS A 182 -2.14 14.40 5.81
C LYS A 182 -3.46 14.50 5.05
N LEU A 183 -3.55 13.85 3.89
CA LEU A 183 -4.72 13.86 3.01
C LEU A 183 -5.81 12.84 3.41
N GLY A 184 -5.60 12.09 4.49
CA GLY A 184 -6.58 11.12 5.01
C GLY A 184 -6.69 9.85 4.18
N ILE A 185 -5.67 9.54 3.38
CA ILE A 185 -5.60 8.29 2.61
C ILE A 185 -5.02 7.19 3.50
N PRO A 186 -5.69 6.04 3.69
CA PRO A 186 -5.14 4.90 4.43
C PRO A 186 -3.84 4.40 3.80
N VAL A 187 -2.89 4.00 4.64
CA VAL A 187 -1.56 3.57 4.20
C VAL A 187 -1.27 2.12 4.58
N HIS A 188 -0.66 1.38 3.67
CA HIS A 188 -0.15 0.05 3.92
C HIS A 188 1.37 0.14 4.04
N CYS A 189 1.89 -0.07 5.25
CA CYS A 189 3.32 -0.09 5.54
C CYS A 189 3.91 -1.43 5.08
N ASN A 190 4.26 -1.51 3.80
CA ASN A 190 4.80 -2.72 3.19
C ASN A 190 6.32 -2.77 3.26
N VAL A 191 6.84 -3.96 3.53
CA VAL A 191 8.28 -4.25 3.49
C VAL A 191 8.51 -5.61 2.87
N PHE A 192 9.44 -5.69 1.92
CA PHE A 192 9.82 -6.92 1.24
C PHE A 192 11.23 -7.34 1.66
N GLY A 193 11.34 -8.28 2.59
CA GLY A 193 12.62 -8.89 2.99
C GLY A 193 12.86 -10.20 2.22
N GLN A 194 13.89 -10.23 1.38
CA GLN A 194 14.26 -11.47 0.65
C GLN A 194 15.29 -12.26 1.43
N LEU A 195 14.93 -13.48 1.81
CA LEU A 195 15.82 -14.38 2.58
C LEU A 195 17.13 -14.61 1.85
N GLY A 196 18.24 -14.38 2.56
CA GLY A 196 19.59 -14.59 2.02
C GLY A 196 20.08 -13.49 1.08
N ALA A 197 19.26 -12.48 0.74
CA ALA A 197 19.66 -11.36 -0.10
C ALA A 197 19.54 -10.03 0.64
N SER A 198 18.34 -9.57 0.98
CA SER A 198 18.10 -8.33 1.71
C SER A 198 17.61 -8.55 3.15
N SER A 199 17.52 -9.78 3.58
CA SER A 199 17.24 -10.18 4.97
C SER A 199 18.03 -11.44 5.32
N PRO A 200 18.15 -11.80 6.63
CA PRO A 200 18.84 -13.00 7.05
C PRO A 200 18.32 -14.26 6.35
N VAL A 201 19.20 -15.24 6.13
CA VAL A 201 18.88 -16.52 5.48
C VAL A 201 17.92 -17.39 6.29
N THR A 202 17.84 -17.18 7.61
CA THR A 202 16.92 -17.91 8.48
C THR A 202 15.53 -17.30 8.44
N ILE A 203 14.49 -18.13 8.45
CA ILE A 203 13.10 -17.67 8.46
C ILE A 203 12.84 -16.74 9.65
N ALA A 204 13.23 -17.14 10.87
CA ALA A 204 13.06 -16.31 12.06
C ALA A 204 13.76 -14.96 11.95
N GLY A 205 14.99 -14.92 11.44
CA GLY A 205 15.74 -13.69 11.23
C GLY A 205 15.09 -12.77 10.20
N SER A 206 14.63 -13.33 9.08
CA SER A 206 13.94 -12.56 8.04
C SER A 206 12.60 -12.01 8.53
N VAL A 207 11.80 -12.79 9.23
CA VAL A 207 10.54 -12.33 9.83
C VAL A 207 10.79 -11.22 10.85
N SER A 208 11.78 -11.39 11.73
CA SER A 208 12.13 -10.37 12.74
C SER A 208 12.55 -9.05 12.11
N GLN A 209 13.43 -9.08 11.09
CA GLN A 209 13.86 -7.88 10.39
C GLN A 209 12.69 -7.19 9.69
N THR A 210 11.93 -7.94 8.88
CA THR A 210 10.81 -7.40 8.10
C THR A 210 9.73 -6.81 9.01
N LEU A 211 9.48 -7.44 10.17
CA LEU A 211 8.57 -6.91 11.18
C LEU A 211 9.12 -5.62 11.79
N ALA A 212 10.40 -5.57 12.16
CA ALA A 212 11.02 -4.36 12.71
C ALA A 212 10.93 -3.17 11.73
N GLU A 213 11.21 -3.40 10.46
CA GLU A 213 11.08 -2.39 9.39
C GLU A 213 9.62 -1.93 9.22
N THR A 214 8.65 -2.86 9.26
CA THR A 214 7.21 -2.53 9.21
C THR A 214 6.78 -1.70 10.41
N LEU A 215 7.21 -2.08 11.62
CA LEU A 215 6.91 -1.32 12.85
C LEU A 215 7.49 0.10 12.81
N ALA A 216 8.67 0.27 12.21
CA ALA A 216 9.25 1.61 12.04
C ALA A 216 8.36 2.52 11.19
N GLY A 217 7.74 1.99 10.13
CA GLY A 217 6.74 2.71 9.33
C GLY A 217 5.46 3.02 10.11
N LEU A 218 4.93 2.06 10.87
CA LEU A 218 3.75 2.28 11.72
C LEU A 218 3.99 3.33 12.80
N VAL A 219 5.18 3.35 13.40
CA VAL A 219 5.57 4.40 14.36
C VAL A 219 5.53 5.77 13.68
N LEU A 220 6.07 5.88 12.47
CA LEU A 220 6.04 7.14 11.72
C LEU A 220 4.60 7.60 11.46
N VAL A 221 3.73 6.72 10.96
CA VAL A 221 2.32 7.04 10.74
C VAL A 221 1.63 7.50 12.03
N ASN A 222 1.85 6.78 13.14
CA ASN A 222 1.23 7.10 14.42
C ASN A 222 1.71 8.44 15.02
N ILE A 223 2.95 8.84 14.73
CA ILE A 223 3.48 10.17 15.12
C ILE A 223 2.86 11.28 14.29
N LEU A 224 2.65 11.03 12.99
CA LEU A 224 2.04 12.02 12.07
C LEU A 224 0.56 12.24 12.42
N ASP A 225 -0.19 11.18 12.58
CA ASP A 225 -1.58 11.21 13.03
C ASP A 225 -1.93 9.88 13.76
N PRO A 226 -2.17 9.92 15.07
CA PRO A 226 -2.57 8.74 15.84
C PRO A 226 -3.90 8.10 15.39
N LYS A 227 -4.70 8.82 14.60
CA LYS A 227 -5.99 8.35 14.07
C LYS A 227 -5.89 7.86 12.63
N ALA A 228 -4.74 8.01 11.98
CA ALA A 228 -4.56 7.56 10.60
C ALA A 228 -4.76 6.06 10.47
N SER A 229 -5.55 5.65 9.50
CA SER A 229 -5.74 4.23 9.17
C SER A 229 -4.48 3.67 8.52
N SER A 230 -3.90 2.65 9.15
CA SER A 230 -2.69 2.00 8.62
C SER A 230 -2.70 0.48 8.80
N ILE A 231 -2.09 -0.22 7.87
CA ILE A 231 -2.01 -1.69 7.86
C ILE A 231 -0.55 -2.09 7.85
N ALA A 232 -0.20 -3.05 8.73
CA ALA A 232 1.11 -3.70 8.72
C ALA A 232 1.19 -4.71 7.58
N GLY A 233 2.21 -4.60 6.73
CA GLY A 233 2.41 -5.46 5.56
C GLY A 233 3.79 -6.10 5.49
N PRO A 234 4.27 -6.83 6.54
CA PRO A 234 5.55 -7.52 6.45
C PRO A 234 5.44 -8.67 5.45
N ARG A 235 6.36 -8.70 4.48
CA ARG A 235 6.38 -9.70 3.40
C ARG A 235 7.78 -10.33 3.29
N PRO A 236 8.17 -11.21 4.22
CA PRO A 236 9.38 -12.00 4.05
C PRO A 236 9.19 -12.95 2.87
N MET A 237 10.14 -12.96 1.94
CA MET A 237 10.05 -13.72 0.70
C MET A 237 11.21 -14.69 0.57
N ILE A 238 10.92 -15.85 -0.02
CA ILE A 238 11.93 -16.84 -0.43
C ILE A 238 11.93 -16.86 -1.97
N THR A 239 13.12 -16.76 -2.56
CA THR A 239 13.28 -16.88 -4.01
C THR A 239 13.96 -18.21 -4.32
N ASP A 240 13.37 -19.01 -5.19
CA ASP A 240 14.04 -20.14 -5.78
C ASP A 240 14.82 -19.66 -7.01
N LEU A 241 16.15 -19.71 -6.96
CA LEU A 241 17.02 -19.25 -8.04
C LEU A 241 17.23 -20.31 -9.14
N ARG A 242 16.56 -21.47 -9.04
CA ARG A 242 16.67 -22.58 -10.00
C ARG A 242 15.67 -22.51 -11.14
N THR A 243 14.74 -21.54 -11.13
CA THR A 243 13.69 -21.35 -12.14
C THR A 243 13.83 -20.04 -12.87
#